data_f006a2b8cb5f9ae550f8dc39b47bb214
#
_entry.id   f006a2b8cb5f9ae550f8dc39b47bb214
#
_cell.length_a   1.000
_cell.length_b   1.000
_cell.length_c   1.000
_cell.angle_alpha   90.00
_cell.angle_beta   90.00
_cell.angle_gamma   90.00
#
_symmetry.space_group_name_H-M   'P 1'
#
loop_
_entity.id
_entity.type
_entity.pdbx_description
1 polymer ?
#
loop_
_entity_poly.entity_id
_entity_poly.type
_entity_poly.pdbx_seq_one_letter_code
_entity_poly.pdbx_strand_id
1 'polypeptide(L)'
;MSLKQRFQQANIVLAPGVYDPLTGLIAEQSGAEAVYLSGASIAYTRFGRSDIGLVTMSEVADTIALLRDRIDLPIIVDADNGFGNALNVQRTVRVFERMGANALQLEDQTLPKRCGHLDGKTLVSKQEMAGKILAACEARSSSETLIIARTDAIAVEGLQKALERAEAYVEAGADMLFVEAPQSLNDLQLIVKQFSGRVPSSTVGVVVFIQFSRALRRIRRCGRR
;
A
#
# COMPACT_ATOMS: atom_id res chain seq x y z
N MET A 1 4.84 3.27 -21.30
CA MET A 1 3.82 2.25 -20.90
C MET A 1 3.35 2.61 -19.50
N SER A 2 2.04 2.71 -19.26
CA SER A 2 1.53 3.05 -17.92
C SER A 2 1.71 1.89 -16.93
N LEU A 3 1.68 2.18 -15.62
CA LEU A 3 1.73 1.16 -14.57
C LEU A 3 0.58 0.15 -14.73
N LYS A 4 -0.61 0.63 -15.08
CA LYS A 4 -1.78 -0.21 -15.35
C LYS A 4 -1.55 -1.20 -16.50
N GLN A 5 -1.00 -0.73 -17.61
CA GLN A 5 -0.64 -1.59 -18.74
C GLN A 5 0.46 -2.59 -18.36
N ARG A 6 1.41 -2.16 -17.51
CA ARG A 6 2.48 -3.06 -17.05
C ARG A 6 1.95 -4.18 -16.18
N PHE A 7 0.99 -3.92 -15.30
CA PHE A 7 0.34 -4.95 -14.49
C PHE A 7 -0.55 -5.92 -15.28
N GLN A 8 -0.95 -5.59 -16.50
CA GLN A 8 -1.67 -6.51 -17.39
C GLN A 8 -0.77 -7.55 -18.05
N GLN A 9 0.55 -7.37 -17.97
CA GLN A 9 1.51 -8.35 -18.48
C GLN A 9 1.71 -9.50 -17.49
N ALA A 10 2.09 -10.68 -17.97
CA ALA A 10 2.24 -11.88 -17.14
C ALA A 10 3.44 -11.84 -16.17
N ASN A 11 4.35 -10.88 -16.31
CA ASN A 11 5.56 -10.80 -15.50
C ASN A 11 5.34 -9.99 -14.22
N ILE A 12 6.01 -10.40 -13.15
CA ILE A 12 6.02 -9.67 -11.86
C ILE A 12 6.67 -8.31 -12.06
N VAL A 13 6.09 -7.27 -11.44
CA VAL A 13 6.70 -5.94 -11.31
C VAL A 13 7.43 -5.86 -10.00
N LEU A 14 8.74 -5.57 -10.05
CA LEU A 14 9.52 -5.31 -8.85
C LEU A 14 9.51 -3.82 -8.55
N ALA A 15 8.90 -3.43 -7.43
CA ALA A 15 8.83 -2.06 -6.95
C ALA A 15 9.59 -1.93 -5.60
N PRO A 16 10.87 -1.53 -5.59
CA PRO A 16 11.63 -1.33 -4.36
C PRO A 16 10.98 -0.27 -3.47
N GLY A 17 11.06 -0.48 -2.15
CA GLY A 17 10.62 0.50 -1.16
C GLY A 17 11.56 1.71 -1.12
N VAL A 18 11.01 2.90 -1.29
CA VAL A 18 11.72 4.19 -1.24
C VAL A 18 11.07 5.12 -0.22
N TYR A 19 11.79 6.15 0.22
CA TYR A 19 11.29 7.09 1.22
C TYR A 19 11.80 8.53 1.02
N ASP A 20 12.66 8.75 0.02
CA ASP A 20 13.19 10.05 -0.37
C ASP A 20 13.66 10.05 -1.83
N PRO A 21 13.98 11.23 -2.41
CA PRO A 21 14.44 11.33 -3.79
C PRO A 21 15.74 10.55 -4.08
N LEU A 22 16.65 10.43 -3.11
CA LEU A 22 17.91 9.70 -3.31
C LEU A 22 17.66 8.21 -3.49
N THR A 23 16.83 7.62 -2.64
CA THR A 23 16.46 6.20 -2.75
C THR A 23 15.66 5.92 -4.02
N GLY A 24 14.80 6.87 -4.44
CA GLY A 24 14.11 6.83 -5.73
C GLY A 24 15.07 6.78 -6.91
N LEU A 25 16.05 7.68 -6.93
CA LEU A 25 17.08 7.75 -7.97
C LEU A 25 17.91 6.47 -8.03
N ILE A 26 18.31 5.92 -6.88
CA ILE A 26 19.07 4.66 -6.81
C ILE A 26 18.23 3.51 -7.38
N ALA A 27 16.94 3.44 -7.04
CA ALA A 27 16.04 2.43 -7.59
C ALA A 27 15.92 2.53 -9.12
N GLU A 28 15.75 3.74 -9.65
CA GLU A 28 15.67 4.00 -11.09
C GLU A 28 16.97 3.59 -11.81
N GLN A 29 18.12 4.01 -11.30
CA GLN A 29 19.42 3.64 -11.86
C GLN A 29 19.73 2.13 -11.77
N SER A 30 19.09 1.44 -10.84
CA SER A 30 19.19 -0.01 -10.67
C SER A 30 18.24 -0.78 -11.60
N GLY A 31 17.49 -0.10 -12.46
CA GLY A 31 16.59 -0.71 -13.43
C GLY A 31 15.24 -1.15 -12.86
N ALA A 32 14.80 -0.56 -11.75
CA ALA A 32 13.45 -0.79 -11.24
C ALA A 32 12.39 -0.33 -12.25
N GLU A 33 11.24 -1.00 -12.25
CA GLU A 33 10.12 -0.67 -13.15
C GLU A 33 9.07 0.25 -12.49
N ALA A 34 9.07 0.30 -11.17
CA ALA A 34 8.25 1.16 -10.32
C ALA A 34 8.94 1.34 -8.98
N VAL A 35 8.47 2.25 -8.14
CA VAL A 35 8.89 2.38 -6.74
C VAL A 35 7.68 2.36 -5.82
N TYR A 36 7.89 1.90 -4.58
CA TYR A 36 6.88 1.93 -3.53
C TYR A 36 7.29 2.94 -2.45
N LEU A 37 6.55 4.04 -2.34
CA LEU A 37 6.76 5.02 -1.27
C LEU A 37 6.18 4.49 0.03
N SER A 38 7.06 4.12 0.96
CA SER A 38 6.71 3.47 2.23
C SER A 38 6.48 4.48 3.35
N GLY A 39 5.26 4.53 3.90
CA GLY A 39 4.93 5.35 5.08
C GLY A 39 5.77 4.96 6.31
N ALA A 40 5.98 3.66 6.53
CA ALA A 40 6.84 3.17 7.60
C ALA A 40 8.30 3.67 7.46
N SER A 41 8.84 3.65 6.25
CA SER A 41 10.21 4.13 6.01
C SER A 41 10.33 5.64 6.22
N ILE A 42 9.33 6.43 5.85
CA ILE A 42 9.27 7.87 6.16
C ILE A 42 9.27 8.06 7.69
N ALA A 43 8.46 7.32 8.44
CA ALA A 43 8.41 7.41 9.90
C ALA A 43 9.79 7.15 10.53
N TYR A 44 10.49 6.10 10.07
CA TYR A 44 11.81 5.73 10.59
C TYR A 44 12.90 6.73 10.20
N THR A 45 12.93 7.18 8.95
CA THR A 45 14.07 7.98 8.43
C THR A 45 13.92 9.45 8.71
N ARG A 46 12.70 10.02 8.57
CA ARG A 46 12.45 11.44 8.75
C ARG A 46 12.21 11.81 10.22
N PHE A 47 11.55 10.94 10.99
CA PHE A 47 11.15 11.22 12.37
C PHE A 47 11.86 10.39 13.43
N GLY A 48 12.58 9.33 13.05
CA GLY A 48 13.21 8.39 14.00
C GLY A 48 12.17 7.70 14.88
N ARG A 49 10.95 7.49 14.41
CA ARG A 49 9.82 6.95 15.15
C ARG A 49 9.28 5.67 14.51
N SER A 50 8.61 4.86 15.31
CA SER A 50 7.88 3.69 14.82
C SER A 50 6.71 4.13 13.95
N ASP A 51 6.33 3.25 13.03
CA ASP A 51 5.17 3.42 12.16
C ASP A 51 3.87 3.13 12.93
N ILE A 52 3.29 4.18 13.47
CA ILE A 52 2.08 4.16 14.31
C ILE A 52 1.08 5.27 13.91
N GLY A 53 1.06 5.66 12.65
CA GLY A 53 0.18 6.69 12.15
C GLY A 53 0.60 8.13 12.49
N LEU A 54 1.92 8.39 12.69
CA LEU A 54 2.45 9.73 12.96
C LEU A 54 2.64 10.57 11.71
N VAL A 55 2.92 9.93 10.57
CA VAL A 55 3.14 10.63 9.30
C VAL A 55 1.81 11.17 8.80
N THR A 56 1.80 12.47 8.48
CA THR A 56 0.59 13.12 7.98
C THR A 56 0.44 13.00 6.47
N MET A 57 -0.77 13.15 5.97
CA MET A 57 -1.07 13.18 4.53
C MET A 57 -0.22 14.23 3.79
N SER A 58 -0.01 15.41 4.38
CA SER A 58 0.78 16.47 3.76
C SER A 58 2.26 16.11 3.64
N GLU A 59 2.83 15.45 4.65
CA GLU A 59 4.24 15.00 4.63
C GLU A 59 4.48 13.90 3.59
N VAL A 60 3.50 13.02 3.38
CA VAL A 60 3.54 12.04 2.28
C VAL A 60 3.43 12.75 0.93
N ALA A 61 2.50 13.70 0.79
CA ALA A 61 2.30 14.48 -0.44
C ALA A 61 3.58 15.23 -0.85
N ASP A 62 4.25 15.89 0.10
CA ASP A 62 5.53 16.56 -0.13
C ASP A 62 6.60 15.58 -0.63
N THR A 63 6.65 14.38 -0.03
CA THR A 63 7.62 13.35 -0.44
C THR A 63 7.32 12.81 -1.84
N ILE A 64 6.04 12.65 -2.21
CA ILE A 64 5.64 12.27 -3.58
C ILE A 64 6.12 13.32 -4.58
N ALA A 65 5.88 14.61 -4.30
CA ALA A 65 6.28 15.71 -5.17
C ALA A 65 7.79 15.73 -5.38
N LEU A 66 8.59 15.60 -4.31
CA LEU A 66 10.04 15.55 -4.37
C LEU A 66 10.57 14.34 -5.15
N LEU A 67 9.93 13.16 -4.98
CA LEU A 67 10.26 11.97 -5.76
C LEU A 67 9.95 12.20 -7.24
N ARG A 68 8.76 12.73 -7.57
CA ARG A 68 8.33 12.97 -8.94
C ARG A 68 9.20 14.01 -9.66
N ASP A 69 9.72 15.01 -8.96
CA ASP A 69 10.69 15.96 -9.52
C ASP A 69 12.01 15.28 -9.91
N ARG A 70 12.32 14.13 -9.32
CA ARG A 70 13.62 13.46 -9.48
C ARG A 70 13.62 12.21 -10.34
N ILE A 71 12.52 11.46 -10.40
CA ILE A 71 12.41 10.18 -11.12
C ILE A 71 11.19 10.13 -12.03
N ASP A 72 11.30 9.38 -13.13
CA ASP A 72 10.19 9.14 -14.06
C ASP A 72 9.45 7.83 -13.79
N LEU A 73 9.95 6.98 -12.89
CA LEU A 73 9.31 5.72 -12.54
C LEU A 73 7.91 5.90 -11.97
N PRO A 74 6.97 4.99 -12.24
CA PRO A 74 5.69 4.95 -11.53
C PRO A 74 5.88 4.86 -10.02
N ILE A 75 5.12 5.68 -9.27
CA ILE A 75 5.14 5.73 -7.82
C ILE A 75 3.87 5.08 -7.27
N ILE A 76 4.03 3.97 -6.55
CA ILE A 76 2.98 3.33 -5.74
C ILE A 76 3.12 3.91 -4.33
N VAL A 77 2.05 4.43 -3.75
CA VAL A 77 2.09 5.14 -2.48
C VAL A 77 1.35 4.37 -1.39
N ASP A 78 2.01 4.17 -0.26
CA ASP A 78 1.37 3.77 0.99
C ASP A 78 0.57 4.98 1.51
N ALA A 79 -0.75 4.90 1.39
CA ALA A 79 -1.68 5.94 1.82
C ALA A 79 -2.34 5.61 3.18
N ASP A 80 -1.72 4.71 3.96
CA ASP A 80 -2.25 4.25 5.25
C ASP A 80 -3.76 3.90 5.15
N ASN A 81 -4.57 4.35 6.07
CA ASN A 81 -6.04 4.17 6.03
C ASN A 81 -6.79 5.30 5.29
N GLY A 82 -6.06 6.13 4.51
CA GLY A 82 -6.59 7.29 3.80
C GLY A 82 -6.64 8.55 4.67
N PHE A 83 -5.99 8.55 5.84
CA PHE A 83 -5.87 9.66 6.79
C PHE A 83 -7.21 10.15 7.36
N GLY A 84 -8.19 9.24 7.48
CA GLY A 84 -9.48 9.53 8.09
C GLY A 84 -10.67 8.76 7.47
N ASN A 85 -11.82 9.43 7.35
CA ASN A 85 -13.03 8.86 6.77
C ASN A 85 -13.04 8.94 5.23
N ALA A 86 -14.14 8.56 4.57
CA ALA A 86 -14.27 8.56 3.12
C ALA A 86 -14.03 9.95 2.47
N LEU A 87 -14.40 11.05 3.13
CA LEU A 87 -14.11 12.41 2.63
C LEU A 87 -12.61 12.74 2.70
N ASN A 88 -11.92 12.26 3.74
CA ASN A 88 -10.47 12.38 3.82
C ASN A 88 -9.79 11.56 2.72
N VAL A 89 -10.27 10.35 2.44
CA VAL A 89 -9.80 9.50 1.35
C VAL A 89 -9.91 10.22 0.00
N GLN A 90 -11.06 10.83 -0.30
CA GLN A 90 -11.23 11.60 -1.54
C GLN A 90 -10.20 12.72 -1.66
N ARG A 91 -9.96 13.45 -0.56
CA ARG A 91 -8.93 14.50 -0.54
C ARG A 91 -7.54 13.93 -0.75
N THR A 92 -7.20 12.84 -0.08
CA THR A 92 -5.90 12.16 -0.19
C THR A 92 -5.63 11.72 -1.63
N VAL A 93 -6.59 11.06 -2.27
CA VAL A 93 -6.46 10.61 -3.67
C VAL A 93 -6.18 11.79 -4.59
N ARG A 94 -7.01 12.86 -4.52
CA ARG A 94 -6.83 14.06 -5.36
C ARG A 94 -5.48 14.76 -5.14
N VAL A 95 -5.00 14.80 -3.90
CA VAL A 95 -3.71 15.42 -3.59
C VAL A 95 -2.57 14.54 -4.10
N PHE A 96 -2.56 13.26 -3.78
CA PHE A 96 -1.47 12.35 -4.16
C PHE A 96 -1.38 12.19 -5.69
N GLU A 97 -2.51 12.10 -6.37
CA GLU A 97 -2.56 12.06 -7.83
C GLU A 97 -1.95 13.33 -8.46
N ARG A 98 -2.28 14.53 -7.94
CA ARG A 98 -1.68 15.79 -8.39
C ARG A 98 -0.18 15.88 -8.11
N MET A 99 0.30 15.25 -7.04
CA MET A 99 1.74 15.18 -6.71
C MET A 99 2.47 14.12 -7.54
N GLY A 100 1.77 13.32 -8.34
CA GLY A 100 2.36 12.39 -9.29
C GLY A 100 2.35 10.92 -8.86
N ALA A 101 1.51 10.53 -7.89
CA ALA A 101 1.27 9.12 -7.58
C ALA A 101 0.56 8.41 -8.75
N ASN A 102 0.96 7.17 -9.03
CA ASN A 102 0.36 6.33 -10.06
C ASN A 102 -0.54 5.23 -9.48
N ALA A 103 -0.32 4.88 -8.21
CA ALA A 103 -1.19 3.98 -7.46
C ALA A 103 -1.21 4.37 -5.98
N LEU A 104 -2.36 4.18 -5.32
CA LEU A 104 -2.52 4.43 -3.89
C LEU A 104 -2.97 3.14 -3.21
N GLN A 105 -2.24 2.72 -2.18
CA GLN A 105 -2.62 1.61 -1.33
C GLN A 105 -3.33 2.13 -0.09
N LEU A 106 -4.56 1.66 0.14
CA LEU A 106 -5.39 1.99 1.30
C LEU A 106 -5.61 0.74 2.14
N GLU A 107 -5.43 0.83 3.46
CA GLU A 107 -5.60 -0.29 4.38
C GLU A 107 -6.82 -0.14 5.29
N ASP A 108 -7.35 -1.27 5.76
CA ASP A 108 -8.57 -1.33 6.59
C ASP A 108 -8.32 -1.20 8.11
N GLN A 109 -7.15 -0.69 8.52
CA GLN A 109 -6.89 -0.45 9.94
C GLN A 109 -7.62 0.81 10.46
N THR A 110 -7.99 0.78 11.75
CA THR A 110 -8.44 1.98 12.48
C THR A 110 -7.27 2.92 12.78
N LEU A 111 -7.55 4.17 13.15
CA LEU A 111 -6.55 5.08 13.74
C LEU A 111 -6.51 4.91 15.27
N PRO A 112 -5.31 4.93 15.86
CA PRO A 112 -3.99 4.94 15.24
C PRO A 112 -3.62 3.58 14.63
N LYS A 113 -3.18 3.60 13.38
CA LYS A 113 -2.76 2.37 12.69
C LYS A 113 -1.43 1.85 13.23
N ARG A 114 -1.10 0.60 12.89
CA ARG A 114 0.19 -0.02 13.23
C ARG A 114 0.81 -0.64 11.98
N CYS A 115 2.13 -0.72 11.96
CA CYS A 115 2.83 -1.46 10.91
C CYS A 115 2.28 -2.89 10.79
N GLY A 116 2.06 -3.38 9.57
CA GLY A 116 1.50 -4.70 9.28
C GLY A 116 2.15 -5.87 10.02
N HIS A 117 3.41 -5.71 10.41
CA HIS A 117 4.17 -6.72 11.18
C HIS A 117 4.03 -6.61 12.71
N LEU A 118 3.27 -5.66 13.22
CA LEU A 118 3.04 -5.46 14.64
C LEU A 118 1.71 -6.08 15.08
N ASP A 119 1.68 -6.56 16.33
CA ASP A 119 0.46 -7.07 16.97
C ASP A 119 -0.45 -5.93 17.45
N GLY A 120 -1.72 -6.26 17.74
CA GLY A 120 -2.69 -5.33 18.31
C GLY A 120 -3.27 -4.37 17.27
N LYS A 121 -3.32 -4.77 16.01
CA LYS A 121 -4.09 -4.07 14.98
C LYS A 121 -5.59 -4.18 15.27
N THR A 122 -6.31 -3.12 14.91
CA THR A 122 -7.77 -3.08 14.92
C THR A 122 -8.26 -2.62 13.56
N LEU A 123 -9.40 -3.15 13.12
CA LEU A 123 -9.91 -2.93 11.77
C LEU A 123 -11.21 -2.12 11.82
N VAL A 124 -11.40 -1.28 10.80
CA VAL A 124 -12.71 -0.71 10.51
C VAL A 124 -13.66 -1.80 10.02
N SER A 125 -14.96 -1.56 10.02
CA SER A 125 -15.90 -2.52 9.44
C SER A 125 -15.63 -2.72 7.93
N LYS A 126 -16.00 -3.91 7.43
CA LYS A 126 -15.91 -4.22 6.00
C LYS A 126 -16.64 -3.18 5.14
N GLN A 127 -17.81 -2.75 5.60
CA GLN A 127 -18.64 -1.76 4.93
C GLN A 127 -17.99 -0.37 4.91
N GLU A 128 -17.37 0.03 6.01
CA GLU A 128 -16.64 1.31 6.07
C GLU A 128 -15.47 1.32 5.10
N MET A 129 -14.67 0.26 5.07
CA MET A 129 -13.54 0.18 4.13
C MET A 129 -14.02 0.10 2.67
N ALA A 130 -15.07 -0.67 2.36
CA ALA A 130 -15.66 -0.68 1.02
C ALA A 130 -16.13 0.72 0.59
N GLY A 131 -16.75 1.48 1.50
CA GLY A 131 -17.10 2.88 1.27
C GLY A 131 -15.89 3.79 1.02
N LYS A 132 -14.77 3.58 1.72
CA LYS A 132 -13.50 4.29 1.47
C LYS A 132 -12.92 3.95 0.09
N ILE A 133 -12.94 2.68 -0.31
CA ILE A 133 -12.47 2.25 -1.64
C ILE A 133 -13.33 2.86 -2.74
N LEU A 134 -14.66 2.82 -2.62
CA LEU A 134 -15.56 3.48 -3.57
C LEU A 134 -15.25 4.97 -3.68
N ALA A 135 -15.13 5.66 -2.55
CA ALA A 135 -14.78 7.08 -2.50
C ALA A 135 -13.42 7.39 -3.14
N ALA A 136 -12.44 6.49 -3.00
CA ALA A 136 -11.14 6.61 -3.66
C ALA A 136 -11.27 6.48 -5.19
N CYS A 137 -12.01 5.49 -5.66
CA CYS A 137 -12.26 5.26 -7.09
C CYS A 137 -12.99 6.42 -7.76
N GLU A 138 -13.96 7.01 -7.06
CA GLU A 138 -14.71 8.19 -7.56
C GLU A 138 -13.87 9.48 -7.53
N ALA A 139 -12.90 9.58 -6.62
CA ALA A 139 -12.11 10.79 -6.44
C ALA A 139 -10.97 10.95 -7.43
N ARG A 140 -10.46 9.85 -8.01
CA ARG A 140 -9.37 9.90 -8.99
C ARG A 140 -9.80 10.64 -10.25
N SER A 141 -8.90 11.45 -10.82
CA SER A 141 -9.13 12.18 -12.06
C SER A 141 -8.77 11.36 -13.30
N SER A 142 -7.96 10.31 -13.13
CA SER A 142 -7.53 9.42 -14.21
C SER A 142 -7.81 7.94 -13.89
N SER A 143 -8.33 7.22 -14.86
CA SER A 143 -8.48 5.75 -14.77
C SER A 143 -7.14 5.01 -14.79
N GLU A 144 -6.03 5.70 -15.06
CA GLU A 144 -4.67 5.16 -14.98
C GLU A 144 -4.12 5.17 -13.54
N THR A 145 -4.71 6.00 -12.65
CA THR A 145 -4.41 5.98 -11.21
C THR A 145 -5.08 4.78 -10.56
N LEU A 146 -4.28 3.84 -10.03
CA LEU A 146 -4.77 2.58 -9.48
C LEU A 146 -5.09 2.72 -7.99
N ILE A 147 -6.17 2.09 -7.55
CA ILE A 147 -6.53 1.95 -6.14
C ILE A 147 -6.26 0.51 -5.70
N ILE A 148 -5.34 0.36 -4.74
CA ILE A 148 -4.94 -0.91 -4.15
C ILE A 148 -5.62 -1.03 -2.79
N ALA A 149 -6.50 -2.01 -2.64
CA ALA A 149 -7.13 -2.28 -1.36
C ALA A 149 -6.30 -3.29 -0.56
N ARG A 150 -5.81 -2.85 0.60
CA ARG A 150 -5.10 -3.71 1.55
C ARG A 150 -6.02 -4.12 2.68
N THR A 151 -5.95 -5.40 3.06
CA THR A 151 -6.55 -5.88 4.30
C THR A 151 -5.51 -6.49 5.22
N ASP A 152 -5.55 -6.10 6.48
CA ASP A 152 -4.74 -6.67 7.57
C ASP A 152 -5.52 -7.75 8.35
N ALA A 153 -6.64 -8.23 7.82
CA ALA A 153 -7.59 -9.07 8.53
C ALA A 153 -7.06 -10.48 8.84
N ILE A 154 -6.08 -11.03 8.10
CA ILE A 154 -5.55 -12.37 8.41
C ILE A 154 -5.09 -12.44 9.87
N ALA A 155 -4.35 -11.44 10.33
CA ALA A 155 -3.79 -11.42 11.68
C ALA A 155 -4.84 -11.14 12.77
N VAL A 156 -6.01 -10.60 12.42
CA VAL A 156 -7.05 -10.16 13.38
C VAL A 156 -8.26 -11.07 13.37
N GLU A 157 -8.72 -11.47 12.18
CA GLU A 157 -9.99 -12.20 11.97
C GLU A 157 -9.79 -13.55 11.25
N GLY A 158 -8.58 -13.82 10.78
CA GLY A 158 -8.24 -15.04 10.02
C GLY A 158 -8.48 -14.93 8.51
N LEU A 159 -7.96 -15.92 7.77
CA LEU A 159 -7.93 -15.91 6.30
C LEU A 159 -9.34 -15.78 5.68
N GLN A 160 -10.32 -16.54 6.17
CA GLN A 160 -11.68 -16.55 5.58
C GLN A 160 -12.30 -15.14 5.63
N LYS A 161 -12.16 -14.44 6.75
CA LYS A 161 -12.66 -13.07 6.90
C LYS A 161 -11.88 -12.06 6.05
N ALA A 162 -10.58 -12.26 5.90
CA ALA A 162 -9.76 -11.46 4.99
C ALA A 162 -10.24 -11.61 3.53
N LEU A 163 -10.58 -12.82 3.11
CA LEU A 163 -11.13 -13.08 1.77
C LEU A 163 -12.51 -12.43 1.57
N GLU A 164 -13.40 -12.50 2.57
CA GLU A 164 -14.72 -11.82 2.54
C GLU A 164 -14.58 -10.29 2.46
N ARG A 165 -13.56 -9.70 3.10
CA ARG A 165 -13.24 -8.27 3.01
C ARG A 165 -12.70 -7.92 1.63
N ALA A 166 -11.70 -8.65 1.15
CA ALA A 166 -11.11 -8.46 -0.16
C ALA A 166 -12.16 -8.53 -1.28
N GLU A 167 -13.13 -9.45 -1.17
CA GLU A 167 -14.29 -9.55 -2.08
C GLU A 167 -15.07 -8.24 -2.14
N ALA A 168 -15.46 -7.70 -0.98
CA ALA A 168 -16.21 -6.45 -0.89
C ALA A 168 -15.40 -5.25 -1.43
N TYR A 169 -14.07 -5.28 -1.32
CA TYR A 169 -13.21 -4.22 -1.84
C TYR A 169 -13.10 -4.25 -3.37
N VAL A 170 -13.07 -5.47 -3.96
CA VAL A 170 -13.16 -5.65 -5.42
C VAL A 170 -14.51 -5.16 -5.93
N GLU A 171 -15.61 -5.52 -5.25
CA GLU A 171 -16.96 -5.04 -5.60
C GLU A 171 -17.10 -3.51 -5.48
N ALA A 172 -16.36 -2.89 -4.54
CA ALA A 172 -16.28 -1.44 -4.40
C ALA A 172 -15.40 -0.74 -5.44
N GLY A 173 -14.74 -1.49 -6.33
CA GLY A 173 -13.97 -0.97 -7.45
C GLY A 173 -12.46 -0.94 -7.28
N ALA A 174 -11.89 -1.63 -6.29
CA ALA A 174 -10.45 -1.76 -6.16
C ALA A 174 -9.83 -2.37 -7.43
N ASP A 175 -8.78 -1.72 -7.96
CA ASP A 175 -8.05 -2.23 -9.13
C ASP A 175 -7.11 -3.37 -8.77
N MET A 176 -6.62 -3.41 -7.52
CA MET A 176 -5.67 -4.41 -7.01
C MET A 176 -5.98 -4.74 -5.55
N LEU A 177 -5.52 -5.92 -5.14
CA LEU A 177 -5.63 -6.38 -3.76
C LEU A 177 -4.25 -6.58 -3.14
N PHE A 178 -4.13 -6.23 -1.88
CA PHE A 178 -3.01 -6.56 -1.01
C PHE A 178 -3.53 -7.24 0.26
N VAL A 179 -3.36 -8.54 0.36
CA VAL A 179 -3.77 -9.32 1.55
C VAL A 179 -2.54 -9.52 2.44
N GLU A 180 -2.50 -8.82 3.57
CA GLU A 180 -1.34 -8.77 4.47
C GLU A 180 -1.17 -10.07 5.25
N ALA A 181 0.09 -10.52 5.40
CA ALA A 181 0.53 -11.58 6.27
C ALA A 181 -0.11 -12.97 6.04
N PRO A 182 -0.20 -13.51 4.80
CA PRO A 182 -0.54 -14.89 4.59
C PRO A 182 0.46 -15.79 5.33
N GLN A 183 -0.05 -16.85 6.00
CA GLN A 183 0.76 -17.68 6.90
C GLN A 183 1.42 -18.85 6.19
N SER A 184 0.95 -19.20 4.99
CA SER A 184 1.43 -20.36 4.22
C SER A 184 1.37 -20.14 2.72
N LEU A 185 2.07 -20.99 1.97
CA LEU A 185 1.92 -21.03 0.50
C LEU A 185 0.50 -21.42 0.08
N ASN A 186 -0.18 -22.23 0.88
CA ASN A 186 -1.57 -22.59 0.62
C ASN A 186 -2.50 -21.39 0.74
N ASP A 187 -2.29 -20.51 1.72
CA ASP A 187 -3.07 -19.26 1.85
C ASP A 187 -2.88 -18.39 0.61
N LEU A 188 -1.62 -18.25 0.13
CA LEU A 188 -1.32 -17.50 -1.10
C LEU A 188 -2.05 -18.09 -2.31
N GLN A 189 -2.02 -19.41 -2.45
CA GLN A 189 -2.70 -20.11 -3.55
C GLN A 189 -4.21 -19.90 -3.50
N LEU A 190 -4.81 -19.95 -2.30
CA LEU A 190 -6.25 -19.69 -2.11
C LEU A 190 -6.62 -18.25 -2.49
N ILE A 191 -5.84 -17.26 -2.03
CA ILE A 191 -6.05 -15.86 -2.38
C ILE A 191 -5.98 -15.67 -3.90
N VAL A 192 -4.90 -16.15 -4.54
CA VAL A 192 -4.73 -16.04 -6.00
C VAL A 192 -5.88 -16.72 -6.74
N LYS A 193 -6.26 -17.94 -6.35
CA LYS A 193 -7.34 -18.69 -6.99
C LYS A 193 -8.68 -17.96 -6.90
N GLN A 194 -8.99 -17.36 -5.75
CA GLN A 194 -10.28 -16.69 -5.54
C GLN A 194 -10.43 -15.44 -6.40
N PHE A 195 -9.36 -14.68 -6.58
CA PHE A 195 -9.42 -13.39 -7.27
C PHE A 195 -8.87 -13.43 -8.70
N SER A 196 -8.42 -14.59 -9.18
CA SER A 196 -7.98 -14.79 -10.57
C SER A 196 -9.09 -14.44 -11.56
N GLY A 197 -8.80 -13.52 -12.50
CA GLY A 197 -9.73 -13.03 -13.51
C GLY A 197 -10.73 -11.97 -13.03
N ARG A 198 -10.71 -11.60 -11.75
CA ARG A 198 -11.59 -10.56 -11.17
C ARG A 198 -10.85 -9.24 -10.95
N VAL A 199 -9.62 -9.33 -10.59
CA VAL A 199 -8.62 -8.26 -10.72
C VAL A 199 -7.62 -8.71 -11.77
N PRO A 200 -6.95 -7.82 -12.51
CA PRO A 200 -5.96 -8.23 -13.51
C PRO A 200 -5.02 -9.30 -12.94
N SER A 201 -4.80 -10.39 -13.66
CA SER A 201 -4.17 -11.62 -13.16
C SER A 201 -2.74 -11.47 -12.61
N SER A 202 -2.07 -10.38 -12.95
CA SER A 202 -0.79 -9.95 -12.37
C SER A 202 -0.94 -9.15 -11.06
N THR A 203 -2.16 -8.86 -10.63
CA THR A 203 -2.47 -7.91 -9.55
C THR A 203 -3.09 -8.55 -8.30
N VAL A 204 -3.16 -9.87 -8.22
CA VAL A 204 -3.08 -10.54 -6.93
C VAL A 204 -1.61 -10.49 -6.54
N GLY A 205 -1.11 -9.25 -6.36
CA GLY A 205 0.26 -9.01 -6.01
C GLY A 205 0.44 -9.31 -4.54
N VAL A 206 1.13 -10.40 -4.25
CA VAL A 206 1.99 -10.38 -3.08
C VAL A 206 3.06 -9.36 -3.42
N VAL A 207 2.88 -8.11 -3.02
CA VAL A 207 3.98 -7.17 -2.97
C VAL A 207 4.89 -7.75 -1.91
N VAL A 208 5.88 -8.53 -2.33
CA VAL A 208 6.92 -8.99 -1.41
C VAL A 208 7.76 -7.77 -1.10
N PHE A 209 7.39 -7.07 -0.03
CA PHE A 209 8.33 -6.17 0.61
C PHE A 209 9.48 -7.06 1.09
N ILE A 210 10.60 -7.00 0.40
CA ILE A 210 11.87 -7.40 1.01
C ILE A 210 12.15 -6.34 2.07
N GLN A 211 11.36 -6.37 3.14
CA GLN A 211 11.68 -5.63 4.33
C GLN A 211 12.87 -6.31 4.96
N PHE A 212 13.85 -5.52 5.32
CA PHE A 212 14.98 -5.91 6.16
C PHE A 212 14.53 -6.34 7.58
N SER A 213 13.56 -7.26 7.67
CA SER A 213 12.94 -7.71 8.91
C SER A 213 13.96 -8.38 9.87
N ARG A 214 15.10 -8.86 9.37
CA ARG A 214 16.20 -9.37 10.21
C ARG A 214 17.03 -8.25 10.86
N ALA A 215 17.18 -7.09 10.23
CA ALA A 215 17.92 -5.96 10.79
C ALA A 215 17.11 -5.25 11.87
N LEU A 216 15.79 -5.09 11.68
CA LEU A 216 14.90 -4.46 12.67
C LEU A 216 14.75 -5.27 13.97
N ARG A 217 14.86 -6.59 13.93
CA ARG A 217 14.92 -7.41 15.16
C ARG A 217 16.18 -7.16 15.99
N ARG A 218 17.29 -6.73 15.39
CA ARG A 218 18.49 -6.33 16.10
C ARG A 218 18.40 -4.95 16.73
N ILE A 219 17.74 -4.00 16.07
CA ILE A 219 17.55 -2.63 16.57
C ILE A 219 16.62 -2.61 17.80
N ARG A 220 15.60 -3.49 17.87
CA ARG A 220 14.77 -3.66 19.07
C ARG A 220 15.54 -4.09 20.33
N ARG A 221 16.70 -4.75 20.19
CA ARG A 221 17.55 -5.11 21.34
C ARG A 221 18.43 -3.97 21.84
N CYS A 222 18.75 -2.98 21.02
CA CYS A 222 19.54 -1.80 21.42
C CYS A 222 18.72 -0.66 22.04
N GLY A 223 17.40 -0.62 21.87
CA GLY A 223 16.54 0.44 22.37
C GLY A 223 15.99 0.26 23.78
N ARG A 224 16.52 -0.70 24.57
CA ARG A 224 16.22 -0.90 26.01
C ARG A 224 17.46 -0.69 26.86
N ARG A 225 18.08 0.46 26.77
CA ARG A 225 18.99 1.00 27.78
C ARG A 225 18.75 2.49 27.95
#